data_e31d4a8bb013f3f4de36c3910155ef3d
#
_entry.id   e31d4a8bb013f3f4de36c3910155ef3d
#
_cell.length_a   1.000
_cell.length_b   1.000
_cell.length_c   1.000
_cell.angle_alpha   90.00
_cell.angle_beta   90.00
_cell.angle_gamma   90.00
#
_symmetry.space_group_name_H-M   'P 1'
#
loop_
_entity.id
_entity.type
_entity.pdbx_description
1 polymer ?
#
loop_
_entity_poly.entity_id
_entity_poly.type
_entity_poly.pdbx_seq_one_letter_code
_entity_poly.pdbx_strand_id
1 'polypeptide(L)'
;MTHQTAVSSASPTNRSHHKPHYELIALPARSDNYIWLIRNQTHAWVVDPSLAEPVRDYIAQHGLTLADLLITHHHYDHVEGIVELAPWVQGRIIGDSERIHGLTERLHAPTEFTLSFSDVHAQVLSTPGHTYDHVSYYCPHLLQTPVLFCGDALFSAGCGRVFDGTMAQAFETIEQFIQLPDETLIACAHEYTLSNLDFALRIQSAHEATQAHLNQVKYARERGLPSLPSSIGLEKRINPFCRAVSIGLSTEPLDTAWIEGLNHLAQSVQLPAVSLANVDTREPNARKALALALFTLCRELKNRI
;
A
#
# COMPACT_ATOMS: atom_id res chain seq x y z
N MET A 1 -77.87 -13.10 6.12
CA MET A 1 -76.73 -12.80 7.04
C MET A 1 -75.55 -13.43 6.45
N THR A 2 -74.75 -12.65 5.72
CA THR A 2 -73.56 -13.10 4.96
C THR A 2 -72.34 -12.48 5.60
N HIS A 3 -71.52 -13.34 6.21
CA HIS A 3 -70.20 -12.95 6.77
C HIS A 3 -69.19 -12.79 5.65
N GLN A 4 -68.69 -11.57 5.46
CA GLN A 4 -67.48 -11.27 4.66
C GLN A 4 -66.24 -11.43 5.53
N THR A 5 -65.38 -12.35 5.21
CA THR A 5 -64.06 -12.50 5.76
C THR A 5 -63.11 -11.60 4.97
N ALA A 6 -62.49 -10.61 5.64
CA ALA A 6 -61.45 -9.75 5.09
C ALA A 6 -60.10 -10.51 5.09
N VAL A 7 -59.51 -10.68 3.90
CA VAL A 7 -58.15 -11.20 3.72
C VAL A 7 -57.21 -10.00 3.81
N SER A 8 -56.38 -9.95 4.89
CA SER A 8 -55.30 -9.00 5.04
C SER A 8 -54.12 -9.44 4.19
N SER A 9 -53.79 -8.71 3.12
CA SER A 9 -52.57 -8.83 2.36
C SER A 9 -51.43 -8.16 3.12
N ALA A 10 -50.57 -8.95 3.75
CA ALA A 10 -49.31 -8.44 4.26
C ALA A 10 -48.39 -8.10 3.08
N SER A 11 -48.09 -6.80 2.94
CA SER A 11 -47.05 -6.32 1.99
C SER A 11 -45.69 -6.84 2.39
N PRO A 12 -44.85 -7.26 1.42
CA PRO A 12 -43.48 -7.66 1.74
C PRO A 12 -42.70 -6.45 2.24
N THR A 13 -42.16 -6.55 3.45
CA THR A 13 -41.23 -5.58 4.02
C THR A 13 -40.04 -5.42 3.10
N ASN A 14 -39.95 -4.24 2.53
CA ASN A 14 -38.81 -3.79 1.73
C ASN A 14 -37.57 -3.75 2.67
N ARG A 15 -36.80 -4.86 2.73
CA ARG A 15 -35.47 -4.86 3.36
C ARG A 15 -34.58 -4.03 2.46
N SER A 16 -34.41 -2.76 2.79
CA SER A 16 -33.33 -1.96 2.23
C SER A 16 -32.03 -2.67 2.57
N HIS A 17 -31.40 -3.30 1.57
CA HIS A 17 -30.05 -3.80 1.67
C HIS A 17 -29.13 -2.58 1.85
N HIS A 18 -28.95 -2.11 3.09
CA HIS A 18 -27.82 -1.24 3.41
C HIS A 18 -26.57 -2.07 3.11
N LYS A 19 -25.79 -1.64 2.10
CA LYS A 19 -24.44 -2.20 1.92
C LYS A 19 -23.71 -2.05 3.25
N PRO A 20 -22.99 -3.09 3.70
CA PRO A 20 -22.21 -3.00 4.92
C PRO A 20 -21.24 -1.80 4.81
N HIS A 21 -21.21 -0.98 5.83
CA HIS A 21 -20.30 0.15 5.93
C HIS A 21 -18.99 -0.37 6.48
N TYR A 22 -17.91 -0.27 5.69
CA TYR A 22 -16.55 -0.62 6.11
C TYR A 22 -15.78 0.63 6.51
N GLU A 23 -14.91 0.48 7.50
CA GLU A 23 -13.97 1.50 7.95
C GLU A 23 -12.55 0.95 7.86
N LEU A 24 -11.59 1.82 7.55
CA LEU A 24 -10.16 1.52 7.50
C LEU A 24 -9.46 2.26 8.63
N ILE A 25 -8.78 1.53 9.49
CA ILE A 25 -8.14 2.03 10.71
C ILE A 25 -6.63 1.73 10.65
N ALA A 26 -5.82 2.75 10.87
CA ALA A 26 -4.39 2.59 11.08
C ALA A 26 -4.12 2.45 12.59
N LEU A 27 -3.79 1.26 13.06
CA LEU A 27 -3.38 1.01 14.45
C LEU A 27 -1.87 1.22 14.56
N PRO A 28 -1.40 2.22 15.31
CA PRO A 28 0.02 2.40 15.54
C PRO A 28 0.61 1.20 16.29
N ALA A 29 1.76 0.75 15.85
CA ALA A 29 2.50 -0.33 16.47
C ALA A 29 4.00 -0.07 16.35
N ARG A 30 4.80 -0.61 17.28
CA ARG A 30 6.26 -0.41 17.32
C ARG A 30 6.65 1.08 17.27
N SER A 31 7.75 1.43 16.57
CA SER A 31 8.21 2.81 16.42
C SER A 31 7.48 3.58 15.31
N ASP A 32 7.14 2.90 14.24
CA ASP A 32 6.64 3.51 13.00
C ASP A 32 5.72 2.60 12.17
N ASN A 33 5.44 1.36 12.61
CA ASN A 33 4.51 0.46 11.92
C ASN A 33 3.06 0.91 12.08
N TYR A 34 2.27 0.65 11.05
CA TYR A 34 0.81 0.60 11.11
C TYR A 34 0.33 -0.82 10.84
N ILE A 35 -0.47 -1.35 11.78
CA ILE A 35 -1.30 -2.51 11.51
C ILE A 35 -2.60 -1.97 10.90
N TRP A 36 -2.91 -2.38 9.68
CA TRP A 36 -4.15 -1.95 9.05
C TRP A 36 -5.30 -2.86 9.48
N LEU A 37 -6.37 -2.24 9.97
CA LEU A 37 -7.57 -2.93 10.40
C LEU A 37 -8.75 -2.45 9.56
N ILE A 38 -9.39 -3.37 8.87
CA ILE A 38 -10.68 -3.17 8.21
C ILE A 38 -11.75 -3.61 9.21
N ARG A 39 -12.83 -2.86 9.36
CA ARG A 39 -13.95 -3.28 10.19
C ARG A 39 -15.30 -3.00 9.54
N ASN A 40 -16.28 -3.78 9.91
CA ASN A 40 -17.69 -3.43 9.84
C ASN A 40 -18.28 -3.37 11.27
N GLN A 41 -19.59 -3.54 11.42
CA GLN A 41 -20.26 -3.49 12.73
C GLN A 41 -19.91 -4.68 13.65
N THR A 42 -19.47 -5.82 13.10
CA THR A 42 -19.33 -7.08 13.83
C THR A 42 -17.96 -7.76 13.66
N HIS A 43 -17.26 -7.51 12.57
CA HIS A 43 -16.03 -8.20 12.24
C HIS A 43 -14.87 -7.24 11.95
N ALA A 44 -13.65 -7.72 12.18
CA ALA A 44 -12.41 -7.06 11.83
C ALA A 44 -11.53 -7.99 10.98
N TRP A 45 -10.84 -7.43 9.99
CA TRP A 45 -9.80 -8.06 9.17
C TRP A 45 -8.54 -7.25 9.34
N VAL A 46 -7.42 -7.91 9.51
CA VAL A 46 -6.16 -7.26 9.89
C VAL A 46 -5.09 -7.59 8.88
N VAL A 47 -4.30 -6.57 8.49
CA VAL A 47 -3.15 -6.72 7.60
C VAL A 47 -1.88 -6.46 8.39
N ASP A 48 -0.92 -7.36 8.26
CA ASP A 48 0.42 -7.30 8.85
C ASP A 48 0.42 -7.02 10.36
N PRO A 49 -0.10 -7.94 11.19
CA PRO A 49 -0.16 -7.77 12.63
C PRO A 49 1.24 -7.84 13.26
N SER A 50 1.96 -6.73 13.23
CA SER A 50 3.31 -6.61 13.82
C SER A 50 3.34 -6.87 15.33
N LEU A 51 2.23 -6.61 16.01
CA LEU A 51 1.97 -6.88 17.43
C LEU A 51 0.53 -7.34 17.61
N ALA A 52 0.29 -8.22 18.58
CA ALA A 52 -1.06 -8.70 18.87
C ALA A 52 -1.87 -7.74 19.77
N GLU A 53 -1.20 -7.05 20.71
CA GLU A 53 -1.85 -6.20 21.71
C GLU A 53 -2.74 -5.11 21.10
N PRO A 54 -2.28 -4.26 20.16
CA PRO A 54 -3.12 -3.21 19.58
C PRO A 54 -4.38 -3.76 18.90
N VAL A 55 -4.27 -4.94 18.26
CA VAL A 55 -5.40 -5.60 17.61
C VAL A 55 -6.39 -6.12 18.65
N ARG A 56 -5.92 -6.83 19.67
CA ARG A 56 -6.78 -7.38 20.74
C ARG A 56 -7.53 -6.29 21.49
N ASP A 57 -6.83 -5.21 21.82
CA ASP A 57 -7.44 -4.08 22.53
C ASP A 57 -8.53 -3.43 21.70
N TYR A 58 -8.26 -3.22 20.41
CA TYR A 58 -9.24 -2.62 19.49
C TYR A 58 -10.48 -3.50 19.31
N ILE A 59 -10.31 -4.80 19.04
CA ILE A 59 -11.45 -5.70 18.85
C ILE A 59 -12.26 -5.87 20.14
N ALA A 60 -11.60 -5.94 21.30
CA ALA A 60 -12.27 -6.04 22.61
C ALA A 60 -13.07 -4.76 22.91
N GLN A 61 -12.48 -3.59 22.71
CA GLN A 61 -13.13 -2.29 22.94
C GLN A 61 -14.40 -2.12 22.08
N HIS A 62 -14.40 -2.65 20.85
CA HIS A 62 -15.49 -2.46 19.90
C HIS A 62 -16.42 -3.69 19.77
N GLY A 63 -16.16 -4.76 20.53
CA GLY A 63 -16.97 -5.98 20.49
C GLY A 63 -16.94 -6.69 19.14
N LEU A 64 -15.77 -6.65 18.44
CA LEU A 64 -15.62 -7.22 17.12
C LEU A 64 -15.07 -8.65 17.17
N THR A 65 -15.42 -9.42 16.17
CA THR A 65 -14.85 -10.75 15.90
C THR A 65 -13.68 -10.60 14.92
N LEU A 66 -12.52 -11.18 15.22
CA LEU A 66 -11.38 -11.21 14.31
C LEU A 66 -11.66 -12.25 13.22
N ALA A 67 -11.86 -11.80 11.99
CA ALA A 67 -12.17 -12.63 10.84
C ALA A 67 -10.89 -13.20 10.20
N ASP A 68 -10.18 -12.43 9.38
CA ASP A 68 -8.96 -12.89 8.72
C ASP A 68 -7.74 -12.05 9.14
N LEU A 69 -6.54 -12.67 9.04
CA LEU A 69 -5.26 -11.99 8.97
C LEU A 69 -4.72 -12.10 7.55
N LEU A 70 -4.26 -11.00 6.98
CA LEU A 70 -3.65 -10.90 5.65
C LEU A 70 -2.18 -10.52 5.83
N ILE A 71 -1.26 -11.30 5.30
CA ILE A 71 0.17 -11.11 5.51
C ILE A 71 0.86 -10.84 4.19
N THR A 72 1.53 -9.69 4.07
CA THR A 72 2.19 -9.28 2.82
C THR A 72 3.52 -9.98 2.61
N HIS A 73 4.33 -10.13 3.64
CA HIS A 73 5.63 -10.79 3.57
C HIS A 73 6.10 -11.26 4.96
N HIS A 74 7.26 -11.92 5.03
CA HIS A 74 7.72 -12.69 6.19
C HIS A 74 8.52 -11.89 7.22
N HIS A 75 8.82 -10.60 7.04
CA HIS A 75 9.62 -9.86 8.00
C HIS A 75 8.91 -9.82 9.37
N TYR A 76 9.73 -9.87 10.43
CA TYR A 76 9.24 -10.07 11.80
C TYR A 76 8.22 -9.01 12.23
N ASP A 77 8.40 -7.79 11.78
CA ASP A 77 7.54 -6.65 12.09
C ASP A 77 6.23 -6.60 11.26
N HIS A 78 5.93 -7.66 10.54
CA HIS A 78 4.64 -7.91 9.87
C HIS A 78 3.94 -9.19 10.39
N VAL A 79 4.70 -10.09 11.01
CA VAL A 79 4.21 -11.46 11.35
C VAL A 79 4.22 -11.78 12.85
N GLU A 80 4.89 -11.00 13.69
CA GLU A 80 5.13 -11.37 15.09
C GLU A 80 3.83 -11.56 15.89
N GLY A 81 2.78 -10.79 15.59
CA GLY A 81 1.47 -10.91 16.23
C GLY A 81 0.67 -12.15 15.84
N ILE A 82 1.05 -12.88 14.77
CA ILE A 82 0.25 -14.01 14.25
C ILE A 82 0.02 -15.08 15.32
N VAL A 83 1.07 -15.49 16.03
CA VAL A 83 1.00 -16.61 17.00
C VAL A 83 0.01 -16.30 18.13
N GLU A 84 0.03 -15.08 18.65
CA GLU A 84 -0.88 -14.68 19.73
C GLU A 84 -2.30 -14.42 19.24
N LEU A 85 -2.48 -13.97 17.97
CA LEU A 85 -3.79 -13.70 17.39
C LEU A 85 -4.46 -14.94 16.83
N ALA A 86 -3.72 -15.97 16.43
CA ALA A 86 -4.26 -17.16 15.79
C ALA A 86 -5.44 -17.82 16.55
N PRO A 87 -5.44 -17.92 17.90
CA PRO A 87 -6.58 -18.47 18.65
C PRO A 87 -7.86 -17.60 18.59
N TRP A 88 -7.76 -16.31 18.15
CA TRP A 88 -8.87 -15.38 18.05
C TRP A 88 -9.45 -15.31 16.63
N VAL A 89 -8.71 -15.81 15.63
CA VAL A 89 -9.11 -15.79 14.21
C VAL A 89 -10.21 -16.81 13.98
N GLN A 90 -11.36 -16.37 13.47
CA GLN A 90 -12.47 -17.26 13.14
C GLN A 90 -12.50 -17.65 11.66
N GLY A 91 -11.80 -16.92 10.79
CA GLY A 91 -11.64 -17.21 9.39
C GLY A 91 -10.25 -17.76 9.08
N ARG A 92 -9.45 -17.01 8.35
CA ARG A 92 -8.19 -17.49 7.77
C ARG A 92 -7.01 -16.60 8.14
N ILE A 93 -5.82 -17.19 8.14
CA ILE A 93 -4.54 -16.49 8.18
C ILE A 93 -3.90 -16.71 6.80
N ILE A 94 -3.87 -15.65 5.99
CA ILE A 94 -3.59 -15.71 4.55
C ILE A 94 -2.25 -15.05 4.25
N GLY A 95 -1.44 -15.67 3.41
CA GLY A 95 -0.20 -15.13 2.83
C GLY A 95 0.27 -16.00 1.69
N ASP A 96 1.41 -15.67 1.07
CA ASP A 96 1.95 -16.47 -0.05
C ASP A 96 3.33 -17.10 0.26
N SER A 97 4.07 -16.59 1.23
CA SER A 97 5.44 -17.03 1.54
C SER A 97 5.50 -18.30 2.40
N GLU A 98 6.39 -19.23 2.05
CA GLU A 98 6.75 -20.39 2.89
C GLU A 98 7.47 -20.00 4.19
N ARG A 99 8.02 -18.80 4.22
CA ARG A 99 8.73 -18.25 5.38
C ARG A 99 7.79 -17.68 6.45
N ILE A 100 6.48 -17.58 6.17
CA ILE A 100 5.47 -17.14 7.13
C ILE A 100 4.92 -18.35 7.89
N HIS A 101 5.20 -18.40 9.19
CA HIS A 101 4.67 -19.44 10.07
C HIS A 101 3.25 -19.08 10.54
N GLY A 102 2.39 -20.10 10.66
CA GLY A 102 1.04 -19.93 11.19
C GLY A 102 -0.03 -19.60 10.14
N LEU A 103 0.30 -19.58 8.85
CA LEU A 103 -0.70 -19.47 7.78
C LEU A 103 -1.65 -20.67 7.83
N THR A 104 -2.97 -20.41 7.72
CA THR A 104 -3.99 -21.45 7.54
C THR A 104 -4.34 -21.64 6.05
N GLU A 105 -4.09 -20.63 5.24
CA GLU A 105 -4.28 -20.68 3.79
C GLU A 105 -3.18 -19.92 3.07
N ARG A 106 -2.67 -20.52 1.99
CA ARG A 106 -1.69 -19.89 1.12
C ARG A 106 -2.34 -19.59 -0.22
N LEU A 107 -2.39 -18.30 -0.59
CA LEU A 107 -2.97 -17.82 -1.83
C LEU A 107 -1.87 -17.32 -2.76
N HIS A 108 -1.53 -18.12 -3.76
CA HIS A 108 -0.53 -17.74 -4.75
C HIS A 108 -1.06 -16.65 -5.68
N ALA A 109 -0.28 -15.59 -5.85
CA ALA A 109 -0.60 -14.51 -6.78
C ALA A 109 -0.38 -14.94 -8.25
N PRO A 110 -1.23 -14.50 -9.21
CA PRO A 110 -2.43 -13.71 -8.99
C PRO A 110 -3.63 -14.59 -8.59
N THR A 111 -4.35 -14.21 -7.54
CA THR A 111 -5.55 -14.90 -7.08
C THR A 111 -6.57 -13.89 -6.57
N GLU A 112 -7.84 -14.15 -6.81
CA GLU A 112 -8.96 -13.40 -6.23
C GLU A 112 -9.62 -14.23 -5.12
N PHE A 113 -10.04 -13.56 -4.07
CA PHE A 113 -10.74 -14.18 -2.95
C PHE A 113 -11.71 -13.20 -2.29
N THR A 114 -12.59 -13.74 -1.45
CA THR A 114 -13.50 -12.91 -0.65
C THR A 114 -13.07 -13.01 0.81
N LEU A 115 -13.01 -11.88 1.52
CA LEU A 115 -12.74 -11.84 2.95
C LEU A 115 -13.82 -12.63 3.70
N SER A 116 -13.43 -13.45 4.69
CA SER A 116 -14.36 -14.27 5.47
C SER A 116 -15.42 -13.38 6.14
N PHE A 117 -16.66 -13.84 6.17
CA PHE A 117 -17.80 -13.14 6.76
C PHE A 117 -18.10 -11.75 6.16
N SER A 118 -17.75 -11.51 4.89
CA SER A 118 -17.98 -10.24 4.20
C SER A 118 -18.38 -10.43 2.74
N ASP A 119 -18.69 -9.30 2.06
CA ASP A 119 -18.86 -9.21 0.62
C ASP A 119 -17.66 -8.52 -0.07
N VAL A 120 -16.56 -8.35 0.65
CA VAL A 120 -15.36 -7.69 0.12
C VAL A 120 -14.53 -8.67 -0.71
N HIS A 121 -14.41 -8.38 -2.00
CA HIS A 121 -13.50 -9.07 -2.89
C HIS A 121 -12.12 -8.42 -2.84
N ALA A 122 -11.09 -9.25 -2.76
CA ALA A 122 -9.70 -8.85 -2.76
C ALA A 122 -8.91 -9.64 -3.83
N GLN A 123 -7.89 -8.99 -4.38
CA GLN A 123 -6.94 -9.60 -5.31
C GLN A 123 -5.57 -9.69 -4.63
N VAL A 124 -4.94 -10.86 -4.69
CA VAL A 124 -3.53 -11.03 -4.31
C VAL A 124 -2.68 -10.67 -5.52
N LEU A 125 -1.85 -9.64 -5.37
CA LEU A 125 -0.92 -9.20 -6.41
C LEU A 125 0.49 -9.67 -6.05
N SER A 126 1.20 -10.29 -7.00
CA SER A 126 2.64 -10.54 -6.84
C SER A 126 3.39 -9.22 -6.92
N THR A 127 4.10 -8.88 -5.87
CA THR A 127 4.78 -7.57 -5.72
C THR A 127 6.21 -7.73 -5.20
N PRO A 128 7.03 -8.57 -5.89
CA PRO A 128 8.40 -8.83 -5.47
C PRO A 128 9.27 -7.57 -5.58
N GLY A 129 10.36 -7.57 -4.81
CA GLY A 129 11.33 -6.46 -4.79
C GLY A 129 11.86 -6.23 -3.39
N HIS A 130 11.03 -5.85 -2.44
CA HIS A 130 11.40 -5.77 -1.04
C HIS A 130 11.82 -7.15 -0.52
N THR A 131 10.95 -8.15 -0.65
CA THR A 131 11.30 -9.56 -0.62
C THR A 131 10.90 -10.21 -1.96
N TYR A 132 11.48 -11.36 -2.29
CA TYR A 132 11.18 -12.02 -3.58
C TYR A 132 9.76 -12.61 -3.63
N ASP A 133 9.18 -12.90 -2.47
CA ASP A 133 7.87 -13.53 -2.28
C ASP A 133 6.83 -12.57 -1.67
N HIS A 134 7.09 -11.25 -1.76
CA HIS A 134 6.16 -10.22 -1.30
C HIS A 134 4.87 -10.22 -2.13
N VAL A 135 3.74 -10.07 -1.44
CA VAL A 135 2.43 -9.88 -2.06
C VAL A 135 1.74 -8.63 -1.52
N SER A 136 0.83 -8.09 -2.30
CA SER A 136 -0.05 -7.00 -1.89
C SER A 136 -1.50 -7.42 -2.06
N TYR A 137 -2.40 -6.80 -1.28
CA TYR A 137 -3.83 -7.05 -1.37
C TYR A 137 -4.55 -5.83 -1.92
N TYR A 138 -5.19 -5.97 -3.08
CA TYR A 138 -5.97 -4.92 -3.70
C TYR A 138 -7.45 -5.19 -3.52
N CYS A 139 -8.16 -4.25 -2.90
CA CYS A 139 -9.59 -4.32 -2.63
C CYS A 139 -10.31 -3.20 -3.43
N PRO A 140 -10.81 -3.47 -4.64
CA PRO A 140 -11.35 -2.45 -5.54
C PRO A 140 -12.63 -1.77 -5.01
N HIS A 141 -13.33 -2.40 -4.08
CA HIS A 141 -14.63 -1.93 -3.58
C HIS A 141 -14.75 -1.98 -2.06
N LEU A 142 -13.63 -1.87 -1.33
CA LEU A 142 -13.64 -1.93 0.14
C LEU A 142 -14.38 -0.75 0.76
N LEU A 143 -14.05 0.46 0.30
CA LEU A 143 -14.69 1.71 0.69
C LEU A 143 -15.46 2.28 -0.50
N GLN A 144 -15.75 3.58 -0.51
CA GLN A 144 -16.21 4.27 -1.72
C GLN A 144 -15.09 4.42 -2.76
N THR A 145 -13.86 4.10 -2.38
CA THR A 145 -12.64 4.14 -3.18
C THR A 145 -11.85 2.84 -3.00
N PRO A 146 -11.06 2.41 -3.99
CA PRO A 146 -10.21 1.22 -3.87
C PRO A 146 -9.14 1.39 -2.79
N VAL A 147 -8.69 0.27 -2.22
CA VAL A 147 -7.58 0.25 -1.22
C VAL A 147 -6.55 -0.80 -1.64
N LEU A 148 -5.28 -0.41 -1.59
CA LEU A 148 -4.12 -1.28 -1.78
C LEU A 148 -3.35 -1.39 -0.47
N PHE A 149 -3.29 -2.58 0.10
CA PHE A 149 -2.39 -2.92 1.21
C PHE A 149 -1.09 -3.42 0.60
N CYS A 150 -0.11 -2.54 0.54
CA CYS A 150 1.13 -2.77 -0.21
C CYS A 150 2.32 -3.17 0.67
N GLY A 151 2.12 -3.41 1.97
CA GLY A 151 3.21 -3.74 2.90
C GLY A 151 4.39 -2.78 2.74
N ASP A 152 5.55 -3.37 2.43
CA ASP A 152 6.81 -2.66 2.27
C ASP A 152 7.23 -2.44 0.81
N ALA A 153 6.35 -2.70 -0.16
CA ALA A 153 6.68 -2.46 -1.56
C ALA A 153 6.66 -0.97 -1.93
N LEU A 154 5.69 -0.21 -1.42
CA LEU A 154 5.54 1.23 -1.68
C LEU A 154 5.24 1.97 -0.37
N PHE A 155 5.85 3.14 -0.16
CA PHE A 155 5.58 4.06 0.93
C PHE A 155 5.17 5.43 0.40
N SER A 156 4.54 6.26 1.23
CA SER A 156 4.32 7.65 0.82
C SER A 156 5.65 8.36 0.58
N ALA A 157 5.78 8.92 -0.63
CA ALA A 157 6.98 9.53 -1.20
C ALA A 157 8.23 8.62 -1.22
N GLY A 158 8.07 7.27 -1.14
CA GLY A 158 9.18 6.33 -1.08
C GLY A 158 8.82 4.93 -1.56
N CYS A 159 9.77 4.00 -1.46
CA CYS A 159 9.55 2.57 -1.64
C CYS A 159 10.43 1.76 -0.68
N GLY A 160 10.15 0.46 -0.54
CA GLY A 160 10.93 -0.46 0.28
C GLY A 160 12.38 -0.63 -0.17
N ARG A 161 13.25 -1.00 0.75
CA ARG A 161 14.58 -1.51 0.39
C ARG A 161 14.44 -2.84 -0.32
N VAL A 162 15.37 -3.13 -1.22
CA VAL A 162 15.47 -4.44 -1.86
C VAL A 162 16.39 -5.30 -1.02
N PHE A 163 15.86 -6.34 -0.36
CA PHE A 163 16.65 -7.26 0.48
C PHE A 163 17.04 -8.51 -0.30
N ASP A 164 16.06 -9.31 -0.70
CA ASP A 164 16.31 -10.57 -1.42
C ASP A 164 15.60 -10.65 -2.79
N GLY A 165 14.89 -9.58 -3.17
CA GLY A 165 14.43 -9.36 -4.54
C GLY A 165 15.49 -8.65 -5.41
N THR A 166 15.04 -8.09 -6.53
CA THR A 166 15.88 -7.31 -7.46
C THR A 166 15.30 -5.91 -7.70
N MET A 167 16.15 -4.96 -8.15
CA MET A 167 15.71 -3.62 -8.55
C MET A 167 14.72 -3.67 -9.72
N ALA A 168 14.86 -4.61 -10.63
CA ALA A 168 13.93 -4.80 -11.74
C ALA A 168 12.55 -5.25 -11.23
N GLN A 169 12.50 -6.18 -10.28
CA GLN A 169 11.25 -6.61 -9.66
C GLN A 169 10.58 -5.46 -8.88
N ALA A 170 11.35 -4.71 -8.08
CA ALA A 170 10.81 -3.55 -7.38
C ALA A 170 10.25 -2.49 -8.35
N PHE A 171 10.96 -2.24 -9.45
CA PHE A 171 10.51 -1.35 -10.52
C PHE A 171 9.18 -1.83 -11.14
N GLU A 172 9.09 -3.11 -11.52
CA GLU A 172 7.89 -3.72 -12.11
C GLU A 172 6.69 -3.69 -11.12
N THR A 173 6.95 -3.90 -9.84
CA THR A 173 5.95 -3.76 -8.78
C THR A 173 5.38 -2.34 -8.71
N ILE A 174 6.24 -1.32 -8.74
CA ILE A 174 5.76 0.07 -8.76
C ILE A 174 5.07 0.40 -10.10
N GLU A 175 5.57 -0.14 -11.22
CA GLU A 175 4.92 -0.02 -12.53
C GLU A 175 3.48 -0.58 -12.50
N GLN A 176 3.26 -1.73 -11.85
CA GLN A 176 1.92 -2.30 -11.64
C GLN A 176 1.04 -1.38 -10.78
N PHE A 177 1.57 -0.84 -9.69
CA PHE A 177 0.79 -0.02 -8.77
C PHE A 177 0.34 1.31 -9.40
N ILE A 178 1.21 2.00 -10.14
CA ILE A 178 0.85 3.28 -10.77
C ILE A 178 -0.14 3.15 -11.93
N GLN A 179 -0.47 1.93 -12.36
CA GLN A 179 -1.54 1.67 -13.32
C GLN A 179 -2.91 1.51 -12.65
N LEU A 180 -2.98 1.39 -11.32
CA LEU A 180 -4.24 1.41 -10.57
C LEU A 180 -4.89 2.81 -10.66
N PRO A 181 -6.21 2.91 -10.43
CA PRO A 181 -6.91 4.20 -10.39
C PRO A 181 -6.25 5.20 -9.43
N ASP A 182 -6.22 6.46 -9.81
CA ASP A 182 -5.55 7.53 -9.03
C ASP A 182 -6.12 7.71 -7.61
N GLU A 183 -7.41 7.42 -7.43
CA GLU A 183 -8.10 7.45 -6.15
C GLU A 183 -7.80 6.27 -5.24
N THR A 184 -7.08 5.23 -5.72
CA THR A 184 -6.70 4.08 -4.90
C THR A 184 -5.88 4.52 -3.70
N LEU A 185 -6.39 4.22 -2.49
CA LEU A 185 -5.68 4.50 -1.25
C LEU A 185 -4.51 3.54 -1.07
N ILE A 186 -3.38 4.07 -0.65
CA ILE A 186 -2.16 3.32 -0.35
C ILE A 186 -2.05 3.15 1.15
N ALA A 187 -2.32 1.94 1.62
CA ALA A 187 -2.20 1.52 3.01
C ALA A 187 -0.88 0.76 3.20
N CYS A 188 0.23 1.50 3.25
CA CYS A 188 1.57 0.95 3.48
C CYS A 188 1.86 0.78 4.97
N ALA A 189 2.85 -0.06 5.31
CA ALA A 189 3.06 -0.51 6.68
C ALA A 189 3.79 0.48 7.58
N HIS A 190 4.50 1.48 7.04
CA HIS A 190 5.38 2.35 7.84
C HIS A 190 5.14 3.84 7.65
N GLU A 191 5.28 4.59 8.74
CA GLU A 191 5.20 6.06 8.79
C GLU A 191 6.55 6.71 8.44
N TYR A 192 7.03 6.46 7.21
CA TYR A 192 8.29 7.03 6.71
C TYR A 192 8.10 8.33 5.93
N THR A 193 6.90 8.88 5.88
CA THR A 193 6.51 9.96 4.99
C THR A 193 7.38 11.21 5.13
N LEU A 194 7.67 11.67 6.36
CA LEU A 194 8.52 12.85 6.56
C LEU A 194 9.93 12.67 5.99
N SER A 195 10.58 11.54 6.27
CA SER A 195 11.93 11.27 5.77
C SER A 195 11.97 11.05 4.26
N ASN A 196 10.89 10.52 3.69
CA ASN A 196 10.77 10.32 2.25
C ASN A 196 10.53 11.64 1.52
N LEU A 197 9.71 12.54 2.08
CA LEU A 197 9.49 13.88 1.52
C LEU A 197 10.75 14.75 1.60
N ASP A 198 11.54 14.64 2.68
CA ASP A 198 12.85 15.29 2.75
C ASP A 198 13.76 14.82 1.61
N PHE A 199 13.81 13.51 1.37
CA PHE A 199 14.56 12.95 0.25
C PHE A 199 14.06 13.48 -1.11
N ALA A 200 12.75 13.48 -1.35
CA ALA A 200 12.17 14.00 -2.59
C ALA A 200 12.53 15.48 -2.83
N LEU A 201 12.53 16.30 -1.78
CA LEU A 201 12.90 17.72 -1.85
C LEU A 201 14.40 17.94 -2.04
N ARG A 202 15.26 17.00 -1.63
CA ARG A 202 16.70 17.08 -1.97
C ARG A 202 16.94 16.89 -3.47
N ILE A 203 16.08 16.12 -4.15
CA ILE A 203 16.14 15.96 -5.61
C ILE A 203 15.62 17.23 -6.32
N GLN A 204 14.48 17.76 -5.86
CA GLN A 204 13.84 18.94 -6.47
C GLN A 204 13.22 19.82 -5.37
N SER A 205 14.01 20.75 -4.83
CA SER A 205 13.63 21.57 -3.67
C SER A 205 12.42 22.49 -3.91
N ALA A 206 12.21 22.94 -5.12
CA ALA A 206 11.10 23.84 -5.51
C ALA A 206 9.85 23.08 -5.99
N HIS A 207 9.72 21.76 -5.77
CA HIS A 207 8.55 21.02 -6.21
C HIS A 207 7.34 21.31 -5.31
N GLU A 208 6.43 22.15 -5.80
CA GLU A 208 5.30 22.70 -5.02
C GLU A 208 4.41 21.61 -4.39
N ALA A 209 4.06 20.56 -5.15
CA ALA A 209 3.20 19.49 -4.64
C ALA A 209 3.86 18.74 -3.46
N THR A 210 5.17 18.47 -3.55
CA THR A 210 5.92 17.82 -2.45
C THR A 210 6.02 18.74 -1.23
N GLN A 211 6.28 20.03 -1.44
CA GLN A 211 6.35 21.00 -0.35
C GLN A 211 4.99 21.18 0.36
N ALA A 212 3.91 21.25 -0.42
CA ALA A 212 2.56 21.36 0.12
C ALA A 212 2.20 20.12 0.96
N HIS A 213 2.52 18.93 0.46
CA HIS A 213 2.27 17.68 1.18
C HIS A 213 3.15 17.58 2.45
N LEU A 214 4.42 17.98 2.40
CA LEU A 214 5.29 18.03 3.59
C LEU A 214 4.67 18.88 4.71
N ASN A 215 4.10 20.04 4.38
CA ASN A 215 3.46 20.91 5.36
C ASN A 215 2.22 20.24 5.99
N GLN A 216 1.41 19.54 5.19
CA GLN A 216 0.25 18.77 5.68
C GLN A 216 0.68 17.63 6.61
N VAL A 217 1.71 16.88 6.22
CA VAL A 217 2.23 15.76 7.01
C VAL A 217 2.81 16.25 8.33
N LYS A 218 3.62 17.31 8.32
CA LYS A 218 4.13 17.94 9.56
C LYS A 218 3.00 18.32 10.51
N TYR A 219 1.97 18.99 9.98
CA TYR A 219 0.80 19.37 10.77
C TYR A 219 0.08 18.18 11.40
N ALA A 220 -0.08 17.09 10.65
CA ALA A 220 -0.70 15.85 11.16
C ALA A 220 0.18 15.18 12.22
N ARG A 221 1.49 15.00 11.93
CA ARG A 221 2.41 14.30 12.84
C ARG A 221 2.65 15.05 14.16
N GLU A 222 2.68 16.37 14.15
CA GLU A 222 2.74 17.20 15.38
C GLU A 222 1.54 16.99 16.31
N ARG A 223 0.43 16.47 15.78
CA ARG A 223 -0.81 16.13 16.51
C ARG A 223 -0.96 14.65 16.80
N GLY A 224 0.07 13.86 16.52
CA GLY A 224 0.02 12.39 16.68
C GLY A 224 -0.91 11.70 15.68
N LEU A 225 -1.35 12.38 14.62
CA LEU A 225 -2.21 11.80 13.59
C LEU A 225 -1.36 11.11 12.51
N PRO A 226 -1.82 9.99 11.92
CA PRO A 226 -1.13 9.34 10.81
C PRO A 226 -1.09 10.25 9.58
N SER A 227 -0.03 10.11 8.76
CA SER A 227 0.01 10.72 7.42
C SER A 227 -0.58 9.81 6.33
N LEU A 228 -0.94 8.60 6.70
CA LEU A 228 -1.48 7.55 5.85
C LEU A 228 -2.99 7.35 6.07
N PRO A 229 -3.74 6.82 5.09
CA PRO A 229 -3.26 6.34 3.79
C PRO A 229 -2.92 7.48 2.83
N SER A 230 -2.01 7.21 1.88
CA SER A 230 -1.75 8.05 0.71
C SER A 230 -2.68 7.67 -0.44
N SER A 231 -2.41 8.11 -1.68
CA SER A 231 -3.13 7.66 -2.88
C SER A 231 -2.21 7.54 -4.09
N ILE A 232 -2.56 6.66 -5.04
CA ILE A 232 -1.79 6.48 -6.29
C ILE A 232 -1.61 7.82 -7.02
N GLY A 233 -2.65 8.63 -7.14
CA GLY A 233 -2.56 9.92 -7.80
C GLY A 233 -1.65 10.93 -7.07
N LEU A 234 -1.55 10.87 -5.75
CA LEU A 234 -0.59 11.68 -5.00
C LEU A 234 0.83 11.16 -5.22
N GLU A 235 1.05 9.85 -5.09
CA GLU A 235 2.37 9.24 -5.24
C GLU A 235 2.96 9.47 -6.66
N LYS A 236 2.15 9.40 -7.72
CA LYS A 236 2.60 9.76 -9.07
C LYS A 236 3.19 11.18 -9.14
N ARG A 237 2.69 12.11 -8.33
CA ARG A 237 3.15 13.51 -8.34
C ARG A 237 4.38 13.75 -7.48
N ILE A 238 4.45 13.12 -6.28
CA ILE A 238 5.45 13.48 -5.26
C ILE A 238 6.54 12.42 -5.06
N ASN A 239 6.28 11.16 -5.38
CA ASN A 239 7.16 10.04 -5.08
C ASN A 239 8.26 9.90 -6.16
N PRO A 240 9.54 10.04 -5.81
CA PRO A 240 10.64 9.91 -6.78
C PRO A 240 10.67 8.57 -7.53
N PHE A 241 10.26 7.50 -6.88
CA PHE A 241 10.24 6.16 -7.46
C PHE A 241 9.09 6.00 -8.46
N CYS A 242 7.89 6.47 -8.14
CA CYS A 242 6.76 6.51 -9.07
C CYS A 242 7.06 7.42 -10.28
N ARG A 243 7.74 8.55 -10.05
CA ARG A 243 8.16 9.47 -11.14
C ARG A 243 9.18 8.79 -12.06
N ALA A 244 10.18 8.10 -11.51
CA ALA A 244 11.15 7.35 -12.32
C ALA A 244 10.43 6.31 -13.20
N VAL A 245 9.52 5.52 -12.62
CA VAL A 245 8.74 4.50 -13.36
C VAL A 245 7.85 5.15 -14.42
N SER A 246 7.18 6.26 -14.12
CA SER A 246 6.31 6.99 -15.06
C SER A 246 7.05 7.44 -16.33
N ILE A 247 8.35 7.71 -16.25
CA ILE A 247 9.19 8.01 -17.41
C ILE A 247 9.17 6.84 -18.41
N GLY A 248 9.20 5.60 -17.94
CA GLY A 248 9.17 4.40 -18.80
C GLY A 248 7.83 4.18 -19.51
N LEU A 249 6.74 4.63 -18.91
CA LEU A 249 5.38 4.45 -19.44
C LEU A 249 4.87 5.62 -20.30
N SER A 250 5.48 6.79 -20.15
CA SER A 250 5.03 8.02 -20.79
C SER A 250 5.69 8.25 -22.14
N THR A 251 4.99 8.91 -23.05
CA THR A 251 5.54 9.48 -24.31
C THR A 251 5.84 10.97 -24.19
N GLU A 252 5.48 11.59 -23.07
CA GLU A 252 5.73 13.01 -22.82
C GLU A 252 7.23 13.33 -22.73
N PRO A 253 7.63 14.58 -22.96
CA PRO A 253 9.00 15.04 -22.76
C PRO A 253 9.51 14.68 -21.36
N LEU A 254 10.80 14.41 -21.25
CA LEU A 254 11.44 14.12 -19.96
C LEU A 254 11.41 15.35 -19.05
N ASP A 255 11.14 15.14 -17.76
CA ASP A 255 11.39 16.15 -16.73
C ASP A 255 12.91 16.24 -16.47
N THR A 256 13.60 17.02 -17.34
CA THR A 256 15.07 17.15 -17.25
C THR A 256 15.50 17.81 -15.95
N ALA A 257 14.72 18.75 -15.41
CA ALA A 257 15.05 19.42 -14.14
C ALA A 257 15.06 18.43 -12.96
N TRP A 258 14.14 17.47 -12.93
CA TRP A 258 14.13 16.42 -11.91
C TRP A 258 15.32 15.45 -12.09
N ILE A 259 15.65 15.06 -13.33
CA ILE A 259 16.77 14.18 -13.63
C ILE A 259 18.10 14.86 -13.28
N GLU A 260 18.26 16.14 -13.60
CA GLU A 260 19.42 16.94 -13.24
C GLU A 260 19.58 17.06 -11.72
N GLY A 261 18.49 17.31 -11.00
CA GLY A 261 18.49 17.33 -9.53
C GLY A 261 18.90 15.99 -8.93
N LEU A 262 18.39 14.88 -9.46
CA LEU A 262 18.78 13.53 -9.04
C LEU A 262 20.27 13.26 -9.29
N ASN A 263 20.78 13.63 -10.49
CA ASN A 263 22.18 13.48 -10.84
C ASN A 263 23.11 14.35 -9.98
N HIS A 264 22.69 15.58 -9.68
CA HIS A 264 23.44 16.47 -8.79
C HIS A 264 23.55 15.88 -7.37
N LEU A 265 22.44 15.34 -6.86
CA LEU A 265 22.45 14.67 -5.56
C LEU A 265 23.35 13.41 -5.58
N ALA A 266 23.34 12.65 -6.67
CA ALA A 266 24.21 11.49 -6.85
C ALA A 266 25.69 11.86 -6.79
N GLN A 267 26.09 12.92 -7.49
CA GLN A 267 27.47 13.42 -7.48
C GLN A 267 27.92 13.85 -6.07
N SER A 268 27.04 14.45 -5.28
CA SER A 268 27.34 14.89 -3.92
C SER A 268 27.72 13.75 -2.97
N VAL A 269 27.31 12.52 -3.27
CA VAL A 269 27.61 11.29 -2.51
C VAL A 269 28.45 10.29 -3.29
N GLN A 270 29.11 10.75 -4.37
CA GLN A 270 30.02 9.96 -5.21
C GLN A 270 29.36 8.74 -5.89
N LEU A 271 28.09 8.86 -6.26
CA LEU A 271 27.41 7.92 -7.15
C LEU A 271 27.51 8.36 -8.61
N PRO A 272 27.53 7.42 -9.57
CA PRO A 272 27.50 7.74 -10.98
C PRO A 272 26.15 8.37 -11.37
N ALA A 273 26.21 9.43 -12.15
CA ALA A 273 25.03 10.05 -12.73
C ALA A 273 24.45 9.18 -13.86
N VAL A 274 23.12 9.22 -14.04
CA VAL A 274 22.45 8.61 -15.19
C VAL A 274 22.59 9.56 -16.40
N SER A 275 23.21 9.06 -17.47
CA SER A 275 23.44 9.83 -18.70
C SER A 275 22.19 9.79 -19.59
N LEU A 276 21.82 10.95 -20.12
CA LEU A 276 20.80 11.07 -21.17
C LEU A 276 21.41 11.03 -22.58
N ALA A 277 22.75 11.03 -22.70
CA ALA A 277 23.44 11.00 -23.98
C ALA A 277 23.12 9.70 -24.71
N ASN A 278 22.75 9.83 -25.99
CA ASN A 278 22.43 8.70 -26.89
C ASN A 278 21.20 7.87 -26.49
N VAL A 279 20.35 8.35 -25.59
CA VAL A 279 19.06 7.70 -25.28
C VAL A 279 18.01 8.20 -26.26
N ASP A 280 17.55 7.35 -27.18
CA ASP A 280 16.37 7.68 -28.01
C ASP A 280 15.12 7.45 -27.17
N THR A 281 14.62 8.52 -26.56
CA THR A 281 13.45 8.50 -25.68
C THR A 281 12.13 8.26 -26.43
N ARG A 282 12.15 8.14 -27.76
CA ARG A 282 10.99 7.71 -28.57
C ARG A 282 10.90 6.19 -28.64
N GLU A 283 12.01 5.49 -28.40
CA GLU A 283 12.06 4.04 -28.36
C GLU A 283 11.62 3.51 -26.96
N PRO A 284 10.52 2.73 -26.87
CA PRO A 284 9.96 2.30 -25.57
C PRO A 284 10.97 1.53 -24.70
N ASN A 285 11.77 0.63 -25.29
CA ASN A 285 12.75 -0.15 -24.54
C ASN A 285 13.88 0.72 -23.97
N ALA A 286 14.37 1.70 -24.76
CA ALA A 286 15.39 2.63 -24.30
C ALA A 286 14.85 3.52 -23.17
N ARG A 287 13.59 3.94 -23.28
CA ARG A 287 12.90 4.73 -22.26
C ARG A 287 12.68 3.92 -20.97
N LYS A 288 12.27 2.67 -21.06
CA LYS A 288 12.14 1.76 -19.91
C LYS A 288 13.49 1.49 -19.23
N ALA A 289 14.56 1.29 -19.98
CA ALA A 289 15.91 1.14 -19.46
C ALA A 289 16.40 2.39 -18.70
N LEU A 290 16.12 3.58 -19.25
CA LEU A 290 16.39 4.86 -18.56
C LEU A 290 15.61 4.96 -17.25
N ALA A 291 14.34 4.64 -17.27
CA ALA A 291 13.45 4.68 -16.10
C ALA A 291 13.97 3.75 -14.98
N LEU A 292 14.38 2.52 -15.32
CA LEU A 292 14.95 1.57 -14.37
C LEU A 292 16.30 2.09 -13.81
N ALA A 293 17.14 2.72 -14.63
CA ALA A 293 18.39 3.32 -14.15
C ALA A 293 18.13 4.47 -13.16
N LEU A 294 17.15 5.34 -13.44
CA LEU A 294 16.76 6.42 -12.55
C LEU A 294 16.13 5.89 -11.25
N PHE A 295 15.29 4.87 -11.32
CA PHE A 295 14.72 4.19 -10.16
C PHE A 295 15.83 3.58 -9.28
N THR A 296 16.78 2.89 -9.88
CA THR A 296 17.93 2.30 -9.19
C THR A 296 18.74 3.39 -8.48
N LEU A 297 19.03 4.49 -9.17
CA LEU A 297 19.74 5.63 -8.59
C LEU A 297 18.98 6.24 -7.40
N CYS A 298 17.66 6.40 -7.50
CA CYS A 298 16.82 6.85 -6.37
C CYS A 298 17.00 5.92 -5.15
N ARG A 299 16.99 4.59 -5.36
CA ARG A 299 17.09 3.63 -4.25
C ARG A 299 18.49 3.63 -3.63
N GLU A 300 19.55 3.68 -4.44
CA GLU A 300 20.92 3.79 -3.95
C GLU A 300 21.16 5.08 -3.16
N LEU A 301 20.65 6.20 -3.65
CA LEU A 301 20.70 7.48 -2.94
C LEU A 301 19.98 7.41 -1.60
N LYS A 302 18.73 6.92 -1.58
CA LYS A 302 17.95 6.82 -0.35
C LYS A 302 18.57 5.85 0.67
N ASN A 303 19.42 4.93 0.25
CA ASN A 303 20.15 4.05 1.17
C ASN A 303 21.38 4.73 1.81
N ARG A 304 21.89 5.83 1.22
CA ARG A 304 23.11 6.52 1.67
C ARG A 304 22.85 7.79 2.46
N ILE A 305 21.67 8.35 2.32
CA ILE A 305 21.25 9.63 2.94
C ILE A 305 19.93 9.48 3.69
#